data_62c9a6ea4fd8ac10c621c84b2b13edf8
#
_entry.id   62c9a6ea4fd8ac10c621c84b2b13edf8
#
_cell.length_a   1.000
_cell.length_b   1.000
_cell.length_c   1.000
_cell.angle_alpha   90.00
_cell.angle_beta   90.00
_cell.angle_gamma   90.00
#
_symmetry.space_group_name_H-M   'P 1'
#
loop_
_entity.id
_entity.type
_entity.pdbx_description
1 polymer ?
#
loop_
_entity_poly.entity_id
_entity_poly.type
_entity_poly.pdbx_seq_one_letter_code
_entity_poly.pdbx_strand_id
1 'polypeptide(L)'
;MDFEDDGYSSYFRSKEDSGGLGSPCMSDFQNCRAFVTFLRLFYNATKKFSGSLYVTSNAFFDEIFVIQESISHLVKSQNNLLKNTATNMQTKFEKYWGEGDKINPLLYVAVVLDPRKKLRFLKFSFSEIYGNEVGNVMVDKVKAVLMKLYTFFCSVNSSNVQEPSGGERTPMVGDVSDPYVMVHSRYELFLEAEKSVGCSNEVDKYLAENCDGRMDVNFEVLGWWKDNSSRYPMLSKVAKDVLAVPVSTVASESAFSTGGRIVDPFRSSLSPLMVQNLVCAQNWLQATVPISHRQSRDEVEALEEEFHDLGNMFKFKNL
;
A
#
# COMPACT_ATOMS: atom_id res chain seq x y z
N MET A 1 16.78 -3.14 38.81
CA MET A 1 17.62 -1.95 38.63
C MET A 1 17.29 -1.07 39.80
N ASP A 2 18.05 -1.19 40.86
CA ASP A 2 17.90 -0.31 42.02
C ASP A 2 18.44 1.04 41.59
N PHE A 3 17.56 2.02 41.55
CA PHE A 3 17.94 3.40 41.28
C PHE A 3 18.54 3.97 42.57
N GLU A 4 19.85 3.79 42.75
CA GLU A 4 20.66 4.40 43.81
C GLU A 4 21.05 5.86 43.48
N ASP A 5 20.29 6.51 42.59
CA ASP A 5 20.49 7.95 42.32
C ASP A 5 19.62 8.76 43.28
N ASP A 6 20.27 9.23 44.35
CA ASP A 6 19.65 10.06 45.39
C ASP A 6 19.02 11.35 44.80
N GLY A 7 19.57 11.88 43.72
CA GLY A 7 19.03 13.03 43.00
C GLY A 7 17.69 12.71 42.32
N TYR A 8 17.56 11.54 41.69
CA TYR A 8 16.33 11.10 41.06
C TYR A 8 15.23 10.84 42.11
N SER A 9 15.57 10.11 43.16
CA SER A 9 14.64 9.80 44.26
C SER A 9 14.14 11.05 44.95
N SER A 10 15.01 12.05 45.22
CA SER A 10 14.64 13.29 45.85
C SER A 10 13.74 14.17 44.99
N TYR A 11 13.96 14.17 43.68
CA TYR A 11 13.11 14.91 42.73
C TYR A 11 11.65 14.41 42.74
N PHE A 12 11.42 13.11 42.77
CA PHE A 12 10.08 12.55 42.81
C PHE A 12 9.40 12.67 44.17
N ARG A 13 10.13 12.52 45.27
CA ARG A 13 9.62 12.75 46.63
C ARG A 13 9.13 14.19 46.81
N SER A 14 9.88 15.16 46.35
CA SER A 14 9.48 16.57 46.42
C SER A 14 8.21 16.86 45.60
N LYS A 15 7.94 16.10 44.55
CA LYS A 15 6.71 16.18 43.74
C LYS A 15 5.52 15.47 44.39
N GLU A 16 5.74 14.32 45.07
CA GLU A 16 4.69 13.65 45.84
C GLU A 16 4.13 14.55 46.93
N ASP A 17 5.00 15.22 47.68
CA ASP A 17 4.64 16.21 48.72
C ASP A 17 3.84 17.39 48.15
N SER A 18 3.99 17.67 46.86
CA SER A 18 3.29 18.73 46.11
C SER A 18 2.05 18.22 45.35
N GLY A 19 1.57 16.99 45.59
CA GLY A 19 0.45 16.35 44.85
C GLY A 19 0.81 15.81 43.49
N GLY A 20 2.08 15.53 43.20
CA GLY A 20 2.56 14.89 41.98
C GLY A 20 2.36 13.37 41.98
N LEU A 21 2.63 12.73 40.84
CA LEU A 21 2.37 11.29 40.62
C LEU A 21 3.43 10.34 41.22
N GLY A 22 4.45 10.88 41.90
CA GLY A 22 5.53 10.07 42.52
C GLY A 22 6.50 9.43 41.48
N SER A 23 7.35 8.55 41.97
CA SER A 23 8.29 7.79 41.11
C SER A 23 7.57 6.73 40.30
N PRO A 24 7.95 6.53 39.01
CA PRO A 24 7.41 5.46 38.22
C PRO A 24 7.64 4.10 38.87
N CYS A 25 6.59 3.31 39.00
CA CYS A 25 6.64 1.96 39.55
C CYS A 25 6.71 0.88 38.44
N MET A 26 6.91 -0.37 38.83
CA MET A 26 7.01 -1.48 37.86
C MET A 26 5.76 -1.60 36.99
N SER A 27 4.57 -1.31 37.53
CA SER A 27 3.32 -1.35 36.73
C SER A 27 3.28 -0.28 35.65
N ASP A 28 3.89 0.90 35.87
CA ASP A 28 3.96 1.97 34.87
C ASP A 28 4.83 1.56 33.69
N PHE A 29 5.98 0.91 33.98
CA PHE A 29 6.84 0.36 32.92
C PHE A 29 6.16 -0.79 32.15
N GLN A 30 5.39 -1.64 32.82
CA GLN A 30 4.62 -2.71 32.15
C GLN A 30 3.55 -2.10 31.23
N ASN A 31 2.82 -1.10 31.68
CA ASN A 31 1.83 -0.38 30.90
C ASN A 31 2.48 0.32 29.69
N CYS A 32 3.60 1.02 29.91
CA CYS A 32 4.36 1.67 28.83
C CYS A 32 4.80 0.66 27.76
N ARG A 33 5.32 -0.50 28.15
CA ARG A 33 5.71 -1.54 27.19
C ARG A 33 4.52 -2.03 26.35
N ALA A 34 3.39 -2.25 26.98
CA ALA A 34 2.17 -2.67 26.29
C ALA A 34 1.69 -1.59 25.30
N PHE A 35 1.73 -0.31 25.69
CA PHE A 35 1.42 0.80 24.80
C PHE A 35 2.41 0.92 23.62
N VAL A 36 3.71 0.82 23.89
CA VAL A 36 4.74 0.86 22.83
C VAL A 36 4.51 -0.26 21.83
N THR A 37 4.23 -1.48 22.28
CA THR A 37 3.93 -2.61 21.39
C THR A 37 2.71 -2.33 20.50
N PHE A 38 1.65 -1.78 21.07
CA PHE A 38 0.44 -1.43 20.32
C PHE A 38 0.68 -0.26 19.35
N LEU A 39 1.30 0.82 19.80
CA LEU A 39 1.56 2.01 18.98
C LEU A 39 2.57 1.76 17.87
N ARG A 40 3.43 0.74 18.01
CA ARG A 40 4.37 0.32 16.95
C ARG A 40 3.64 -0.05 15.66
N LEU A 41 2.43 -0.60 15.73
CA LEU A 41 1.61 -0.91 14.55
C LEU A 41 1.32 0.36 13.74
N PHE A 42 0.92 1.43 14.41
CA PHE A 42 0.64 2.71 13.76
C PHE A 42 1.90 3.38 13.20
N TYR A 43 3.00 3.28 13.94
CA TYR A 43 4.30 3.75 13.47
C TYR A 43 4.73 3.02 12.19
N ASN A 44 4.63 1.70 12.17
CA ASN A 44 4.99 0.87 11.02
C ASN A 44 4.09 1.17 9.81
N ALA A 45 2.77 1.29 10.01
CA ALA A 45 1.82 1.67 8.97
C ALA A 45 2.14 3.06 8.40
N THR A 46 2.40 4.04 9.28
CA THR A 46 2.78 5.40 8.86
C THR A 46 4.07 5.38 8.03
N LYS A 47 5.10 4.67 8.50
CA LYS A 47 6.38 4.52 7.80
C LYS A 47 6.19 3.89 6.42
N LYS A 48 5.33 2.86 6.33
CA LYS A 48 5.03 2.15 5.08
C LYS A 48 4.28 3.04 4.08
N PHE A 49 3.33 3.84 4.55
CA PHE A 49 2.55 4.74 3.70
C PHE A 49 3.30 6.01 3.28
N SER A 50 4.32 6.38 4.02
CA SER A 50 5.17 7.55 3.74
C SER A 50 6.22 7.29 2.65
N GLY A 51 6.34 6.04 2.17
CA GLY A 51 7.29 5.69 1.12
C GLY A 51 6.92 6.31 -0.22
N SER A 52 7.92 6.82 -0.94
CA SER A 52 7.78 7.39 -2.29
C SER A 52 8.49 6.58 -3.37
N LEU A 53 9.28 5.58 -3.00
CA LEU A 53 10.11 4.80 -3.93
C LEU A 53 9.51 3.43 -4.25
N TYR A 54 8.40 3.08 -3.67
CA TYR A 54 7.72 1.80 -3.87
C TYR A 54 6.20 1.98 -3.83
N VAL A 55 5.48 0.99 -4.34
CA VAL A 55 4.02 0.97 -4.34
C VAL A 55 3.49 0.86 -2.92
N THR A 56 2.60 1.78 -2.54
CA THR A 56 1.97 1.79 -1.21
C THR A 56 0.51 1.35 -1.23
N SER A 57 -0.17 1.54 -2.37
CA SER A 57 -1.61 1.27 -2.53
C SER A 57 -2.00 -0.20 -2.32
N ASN A 58 -1.15 -1.15 -2.73
CA ASN A 58 -1.39 -2.58 -2.53
C ASN A 58 -1.19 -3.05 -1.07
N ALA A 59 -0.48 -2.26 -0.26
CA ALA A 59 -0.19 -2.57 1.14
C ALA A 59 -1.18 -1.92 2.12
N PHE A 60 -1.96 -0.97 1.64
CA PHE A 60 -2.89 -0.18 2.43
C PHE A 60 -3.82 -1.03 3.30
N PHE A 61 -4.52 -1.98 2.67
CA PHE A 61 -5.56 -2.72 3.36
C PHE A 61 -5.01 -3.72 4.38
N ASP A 62 -3.80 -4.24 4.17
CA ASP A 62 -3.11 -5.10 5.14
C ASP A 62 -2.91 -4.38 6.47
N GLU A 63 -2.37 -3.16 6.41
CA GLU A 63 -2.08 -2.37 7.62
C GLU A 63 -3.37 -1.99 8.34
N ILE A 64 -4.41 -1.57 7.60
CA ILE A 64 -5.71 -1.24 8.17
C ILE A 64 -6.35 -2.46 8.83
N PHE A 65 -6.28 -3.63 8.19
CA PHE A 65 -6.82 -4.88 8.73
C PHE A 65 -6.08 -5.30 10.01
N VAL A 66 -4.75 -5.25 10.02
CA VAL A 66 -3.94 -5.58 11.22
C VAL A 66 -4.23 -4.62 12.37
N ILE A 67 -4.36 -3.33 12.09
CA ILE A 67 -4.71 -2.32 13.11
C ILE A 67 -6.10 -2.60 13.68
N GLN A 68 -7.09 -2.90 12.84
CA GLN A 68 -8.46 -3.20 13.26
C GLN A 68 -8.51 -4.44 14.17
N GLU A 69 -7.87 -5.52 13.76
CA GLU A 69 -7.78 -6.75 14.55
C GLU A 69 -7.11 -6.50 15.91
N SER A 70 -6.03 -5.73 15.91
CA SER A 70 -5.31 -5.38 17.14
C SER A 70 -6.16 -4.53 18.09
N ILE A 71 -6.89 -3.56 17.59
CA ILE A 71 -7.84 -2.76 18.39
C ILE A 71 -8.93 -3.68 18.95
N SER A 72 -9.54 -4.52 18.13
CA SER A 72 -10.62 -5.44 18.52
C SER A 72 -10.16 -6.43 19.61
N HIS A 73 -8.91 -6.89 19.54
CA HIS A 73 -8.30 -7.73 20.57
C HIS A 73 -8.09 -6.96 21.87
N LEU A 74 -7.58 -5.72 21.81
CA LEU A 74 -7.29 -4.93 23.01
C LEU A 74 -8.54 -4.43 23.73
N VAL A 75 -9.65 -4.22 23.03
CA VAL A 75 -10.96 -3.90 23.65
C VAL A 75 -11.42 -5.04 24.57
N LYS A 76 -11.00 -6.27 24.30
CA LYS A 76 -11.27 -7.47 25.16
C LYS A 76 -10.23 -7.70 26.24
N SER A 77 -9.21 -6.82 26.36
CA SER A 77 -8.13 -6.96 27.35
C SER A 77 -8.61 -6.89 28.78
N GLN A 78 -7.94 -7.61 29.67
CA GLN A 78 -8.15 -7.53 31.12
C GLN A 78 -7.54 -6.25 31.74
N ASN A 79 -6.59 -5.62 31.04
CA ASN A 79 -6.00 -4.36 31.49
C ASN A 79 -6.95 -3.21 31.16
N ASN A 80 -7.57 -2.61 32.17
CA ASN A 80 -8.55 -1.54 32.04
C ASN A 80 -7.99 -0.30 31.29
N LEU A 81 -6.70 0.02 31.48
CA LEU A 81 -6.08 1.15 30.82
C LEU A 81 -5.98 0.92 29.31
N LEU A 82 -5.49 -0.23 28.89
CA LEU A 82 -5.43 -0.64 27.47
C LEU A 82 -6.81 -0.76 26.85
N LYS A 83 -7.77 -1.36 27.56
CA LYS A 83 -9.15 -1.50 27.13
C LYS A 83 -9.79 -0.14 26.86
N ASN A 84 -9.71 0.80 27.80
CA ASN A 84 -10.28 2.13 27.64
C ASN A 84 -9.66 2.89 26.47
N THR A 85 -8.33 2.81 26.33
CA THR A 85 -7.62 3.41 25.22
C THR A 85 -8.05 2.80 23.89
N ALA A 86 -8.09 1.46 23.81
CA ALA A 86 -8.53 0.75 22.60
C ALA A 86 -9.98 1.08 22.22
N THR A 87 -10.89 1.21 23.18
CA THR A 87 -12.29 1.61 22.93
C THR A 87 -12.37 3.01 22.33
N ASN A 88 -11.59 3.97 22.87
CA ASN A 88 -11.53 5.32 22.31
C ASN A 88 -10.93 5.32 20.89
N MET A 89 -9.90 4.50 20.66
CA MET A 89 -9.30 4.35 19.34
C MET A 89 -10.23 3.68 18.36
N GLN A 90 -11.00 2.66 18.79
CA GLN A 90 -12.03 2.00 17.98
C GLN A 90 -13.05 3.00 17.46
N THR A 91 -13.57 3.87 18.31
CA THR A 91 -14.53 4.93 17.91
C THR A 91 -13.94 5.86 16.83
N LYS A 92 -12.64 6.19 16.95
CA LYS A 92 -11.94 6.99 15.94
C LYS A 92 -11.70 6.20 14.65
N PHE A 93 -11.31 4.93 14.78
CA PHE A 93 -11.09 4.04 13.65
C PHE A 93 -12.39 3.84 12.85
N GLU A 94 -13.49 3.54 13.50
CA GLU A 94 -14.79 3.36 12.88
C GLU A 94 -15.28 4.60 12.13
N LYS A 95 -14.98 5.79 12.64
CA LYS A 95 -15.32 7.05 11.96
C LYS A 95 -14.67 7.16 10.58
N TYR A 96 -13.42 6.68 10.42
CA TYR A 96 -12.64 6.85 9.19
C TYR A 96 -12.63 5.59 8.32
N TRP A 97 -12.71 4.41 8.93
CA TRP A 97 -12.47 3.13 8.28
C TRP A 97 -13.59 2.11 8.48
N GLY A 98 -14.55 2.38 9.37
CA GLY A 98 -15.60 1.42 9.74
C GLY A 98 -16.58 1.11 8.60
N GLU A 99 -16.80 2.06 7.70
CA GLU A 99 -17.68 1.86 6.55
C GLU A 99 -16.83 1.59 5.30
N GLY A 100 -16.60 0.32 4.99
CA GLY A 100 -15.80 -0.10 3.83
C GLY A 100 -16.27 0.48 2.49
N ASP A 101 -17.56 0.79 2.36
CA ASP A 101 -18.13 1.41 1.16
C ASP A 101 -17.71 2.89 0.98
N LYS A 102 -17.23 3.56 2.02
CA LYS A 102 -16.70 4.94 1.95
C LYS A 102 -15.24 5.02 1.52
N ILE A 103 -14.54 3.91 1.58
CA ILE A 103 -13.15 3.84 1.14
C ILE A 103 -13.10 3.87 -0.38
N ASN A 104 -12.12 4.61 -0.94
CA ASN A 104 -11.93 4.65 -2.38
C ASN A 104 -11.72 3.23 -2.94
N PRO A 105 -12.63 2.73 -3.81
CA PRO A 105 -12.56 1.36 -4.31
C PRO A 105 -11.27 1.07 -5.12
N LEU A 106 -10.58 2.09 -5.63
CA LEU A 106 -9.28 1.91 -6.31
C LEU A 106 -8.21 1.33 -5.38
N LEU A 107 -8.28 1.63 -4.08
CA LEU A 107 -7.35 1.06 -3.10
C LEU A 107 -7.58 -0.44 -2.93
N TYR A 108 -8.82 -0.90 -2.95
CA TYR A 108 -9.13 -2.33 -2.94
C TYR A 108 -8.72 -2.99 -4.26
N VAL A 109 -8.91 -2.31 -5.39
CA VAL A 109 -8.42 -2.81 -6.69
C VAL A 109 -6.90 -2.94 -6.68
N ALA A 110 -6.17 -2.01 -6.07
CA ALA A 110 -4.72 -2.12 -5.92
C ALA A 110 -4.29 -3.38 -5.13
N VAL A 111 -5.05 -3.73 -4.08
CA VAL A 111 -4.83 -4.99 -3.34
C VAL A 111 -5.08 -6.21 -4.22
N VAL A 112 -6.15 -6.18 -5.05
CA VAL A 112 -6.45 -7.28 -5.99
C VAL A 112 -5.35 -7.44 -7.03
N LEU A 113 -4.76 -6.33 -7.48
CA LEU A 113 -3.68 -6.31 -8.46
C LEU A 113 -2.30 -6.69 -7.86
N ASP A 114 -2.23 -6.98 -6.56
CA ASP A 114 -1.08 -7.66 -5.98
C ASP A 114 -1.21 -9.19 -6.22
N PRO A 115 -0.31 -9.79 -7.03
CA PRO A 115 -0.43 -11.21 -7.39
C PRO A 115 -0.37 -12.18 -6.20
N ARG A 116 0.20 -11.72 -5.08
CA ARG A 116 0.28 -12.49 -3.83
C ARG A 116 -1.05 -12.61 -3.11
N LYS A 117 -1.98 -11.68 -3.36
CA LYS A 117 -3.23 -11.48 -2.61
C LYS A 117 -4.46 -11.78 -3.43
N LYS A 118 -4.60 -11.10 -4.57
CA LYS A 118 -5.76 -11.17 -5.46
C LYS A 118 -7.08 -10.93 -4.70
N LEU A 119 -8.21 -11.31 -5.24
CA LEU A 119 -9.52 -11.24 -4.53
C LEU A 119 -9.58 -12.15 -3.29
N ARG A 120 -8.72 -13.17 -3.20
CA ARG A 120 -8.77 -14.14 -2.10
C ARG A 120 -8.49 -13.50 -0.75
N PHE A 121 -7.55 -12.57 -0.71
CA PHE A 121 -7.22 -11.83 0.51
C PHE A 121 -8.38 -10.92 0.95
N LEU A 122 -8.96 -10.16 0.02
CA LEU A 122 -10.12 -9.31 0.33
C LEU A 122 -11.32 -10.13 0.80
N LYS A 123 -11.58 -11.28 0.16
CA LYS A 123 -12.66 -12.17 0.57
C LYS A 123 -12.47 -12.63 2.02
N PHE A 124 -11.27 -13.08 2.37
CA PHE A 124 -10.93 -13.45 3.75
C PHE A 124 -11.15 -12.28 4.71
N SER A 125 -10.51 -11.14 4.46
CA SER A 125 -10.52 -10.01 5.37
C SER A 125 -11.91 -9.39 5.54
N PHE A 126 -12.68 -9.25 4.44
CA PHE A 126 -14.04 -8.73 4.53
C PHE A 126 -14.98 -9.69 5.27
N SER A 127 -14.79 -11.01 5.13
CA SER A 127 -15.57 -11.99 5.89
C SER A 127 -15.27 -11.91 7.39
N GLU A 128 -14.02 -11.68 7.78
CA GLU A 128 -13.64 -11.49 9.19
C GLU A 128 -14.21 -10.18 9.76
N ILE A 129 -14.19 -9.09 9.00
CA ILE A 129 -14.61 -7.77 9.48
C ILE A 129 -16.15 -7.63 9.47
N TYR A 130 -16.81 -8.00 8.37
CA TYR A 130 -18.21 -7.67 8.09
C TYR A 130 -19.13 -8.90 8.06
N GLY A 131 -18.57 -10.10 8.22
CA GLY A 131 -19.27 -11.36 8.04
C GLY A 131 -19.40 -11.78 6.56
N ASN A 132 -19.74 -13.04 6.34
CA ASN A 132 -19.70 -13.66 5.00
C ASN A 132 -20.63 -13.00 3.97
N GLU A 133 -21.84 -12.62 4.38
CA GLU A 133 -22.84 -12.05 3.44
C GLU A 133 -22.39 -10.68 2.92
N VAL A 134 -22.10 -9.77 3.84
CA VAL A 134 -21.65 -8.40 3.50
C VAL A 134 -20.28 -8.46 2.81
N GLY A 135 -19.36 -9.30 3.30
CA GLY A 135 -18.04 -9.49 2.71
C GLY A 135 -18.11 -9.92 1.25
N ASN A 136 -18.99 -10.87 0.88
CA ASN A 136 -19.16 -11.29 -0.51
C ASN A 136 -19.69 -10.16 -1.40
N VAL A 137 -20.67 -9.38 -0.93
CA VAL A 137 -21.20 -8.22 -1.66
C VAL A 137 -20.09 -7.19 -1.92
N MET A 138 -19.21 -6.95 -0.94
CA MET A 138 -18.07 -6.03 -1.11
C MET A 138 -17.06 -6.55 -2.11
N VAL A 139 -16.74 -7.85 -2.09
CA VAL A 139 -15.85 -8.49 -3.06
C VAL A 139 -16.40 -8.33 -4.48
N ASP A 140 -17.69 -8.56 -4.68
CA ASP A 140 -18.34 -8.41 -5.98
C ASP A 140 -18.31 -6.96 -6.48
N LYS A 141 -18.53 -5.98 -5.57
CA LYS A 141 -18.37 -4.55 -5.90
C LYS A 141 -16.93 -4.25 -6.38
N VAL A 142 -15.90 -4.73 -5.68
CA VAL A 142 -14.51 -4.51 -6.06
C VAL A 142 -14.20 -5.17 -7.41
N LYS A 143 -14.66 -6.41 -7.62
CA LYS A 143 -14.53 -7.08 -8.92
C LYS A 143 -15.21 -6.28 -10.04
N ALA A 144 -16.40 -5.75 -9.80
CA ALA A 144 -17.12 -4.94 -10.78
C ALA A 144 -16.37 -3.64 -11.12
N VAL A 145 -15.72 -2.99 -10.15
CA VAL A 145 -14.88 -1.81 -10.40
C VAL A 145 -13.67 -2.17 -11.25
N LEU A 146 -12.96 -3.24 -10.92
CA LEU A 146 -11.83 -3.73 -11.72
C LEU A 146 -12.25 -4.03 -13.16
N MET A 147 -13.38 -4.69 -13.37
CA MET A 147 -13.92 -4.97 -14.71
C MET A 147 -14.25 -3.70 -15.48
N LYS A 148 -14.85 -2.69 -14.84
CA LYS A 148 -15.13 -1.40 -15.48
C LYS A 148 -13.85 -0.70 -15.93
N LEU A 149 -12.83 -0.67 -15.08
CA LEU A 149 -11.52 -0.10 -15.43
C LEU A 149 -10.90 -0.84 -16.62
N TYR A 150 -10.89 -2.16 -16.55
CA TYR A 150 -10.35 -2.98 -17.63
C TYR A 150 -11.06 -2.74 -18.95
N THR A 151 -12.39 -2.74 -18.97
CA THR A 151 -13.19 -2.46 -20.18
C THR A 151 -12.91 -1.06 -20.73
N PHE A 152 -12.80 -0.06 -19.85
CA PHE A 152 -12.43 1.30 -20.25
C PHE A 152 -11.05 1.34 -20.92
N PHE A 153 -10.05 0.69 -20.34
CA PHE A 153 -8.70 0.63 -20.94
C PHE A 153 -8.71 -0.11 -22.28
N CYS A 154 -9.50 -1.16 -22.43
CA CYS A 154 -9.67 -1.84 -23.72
C CYS A 154 -10.27 -0.89 -24.77
N SER A 155 -11.33 -0.15 -24.43
CA SER A 155 -11.99 0.77 -25.37
C SER A 155 -11.08 1.90 -25.83
N VAL A 156 -10.33 2.52 -24.91
CA VAL A 156 -9.39 3.61 -25.23
C VAL A 156 -8.25 3.11 -26.11
N ASN A 157 -7.71 1.93 -25.85
CA ASN A 157 -6.62 1.39 -26.64
C ASN A 157 -7.09 0.85 -28.01
N SER A 158 -8.33 0.41 -28.13
CA SER A 158 -8.91 0.06 -29.45
C SER A 158 -9.13 1.31 -30.34
N SER A 159 -9.42 2.46 -29.74
CA SER A 159 -9.60 3.73 -30.46
C SER A 159 -8.28 4.36 -30.91
N ASN A 160 -7.16 4.01 -30.30
CA ASN A 160 -5.82 4.50 -30.65
C ASN A 160 -5.10 3.67 -31.71
N VAL A 161 -5.68 2.58 -32.18
CA VAL A 161 -5.26 1.92 -33.41
C VAL A 161 -5.85 2.69 -34.59
N GLN A 162 -5.44 3.96 -34.75
CA GLN A 162 -5.51 4.62 -36.03
C GLN A 162 -4.55 3.90 -36.97
N GLU A 163 -5.07 3.53 -38.12
CA GLU A 163 -4.34 2.92 -39.22
C GLU A 163 -2.98 3.60 -39.40
N PRO A 164 -1.89 2.89 -39.65
CA PRO A 164 -0.70 3.48 -40.20
C PRO A 164 -1.11 4.05 -41.56
N SER A 165 -1.12 5.39 -41.65
CA SER A 165 -1.36 6.14 -42.87
C SER A 165 -0.53 5.58 -44.00
N GLY A 166 -1.23 5.17 -45.08
CA GLY A 166 -0.78 5.33 -46.46
C GLY A 166 0.45 4.54 -46.84
N GLY A 167 0.35 3.22 -46.92
CA GLY A 167 0.95 2.50 -48.00
C GLY A 167 -0.18 1.98 -48.86
N GLU A 168 -0.36 2.51 -50.05
CA GLU A 168 -1.21 1.92 -51.09
C GLU A 168 -0.77 0.45 -51.28
N ARG A 169 -1.35 -0.44 -50.53
CA ARG A 169 -1.43 -1.84 -50.91
C ARG A 169 -2.58 -1.88 -51.91
N THR A 170 -2.25 -1.67 -53.19
CA THR A 170 -3.10 -2.10 -54.30
C THR A 170 -3.64 -3.48 -53.92
N PRO A 171 -4.97 -3.69 -53.92
CA PRO A 171 -5.52 -5.01 -53.81
C PRO A 171 -4.98 -5.78 -55.04
N MET A 172 -4.12 -6.74 -54.83
CA MET A 172 -3.98 -7.80 -55.82
C MET A 172 -5.38 -8.39 -55.98
N VAL A 173 -6.00 -8.12 -57.10
CA VAL A 173 -7.21 -8.78 -57.59
C VAL A 173 -6.77 -10.22 -57.87
N GLY A 174 -6.59 -11.00 -56.80
CA GLY A 174 -6.57 -12.46 -56.84
C GLY A 174 -8.02 -12.88 -56.94
N ASP A 175 -8.26 -13.75 -57.85
CA ASP A 175 -9.54 -14.39 -58.17
C ASP A 175 -10.34 -14.70 -56.91
N VAL A 176 -11.50 -14.02 -56.74
CA VAL A 176 -12.39 -14.12 -55.56
C VAL A 176 -12.97 -15.55 -55.42
N SER A 177 -12.60 -16.46 -56.29
CA SER A 177 -13.06 -17.85 -56.37
C SER A 177 -12.13 -18.87 -55.71
N ASP A 178 -10.97 -18.44 -55.16
CA ASP A 178 -10.07 -19.39 -54.51
C ASP A 178 -10.60 -19.75 -53.10
N PRO A 179 -11.01 -21.01 -52.87
CA PRO A 179 -11.51 -21.46 -51.58
C PRO A 179 -10.52 -21.26 -50.43
N TYR A 180 -9.21 -21.26 -50.71
CA TYR A 180 -8.17 -21.02 -49.71
C TYR A 180 -8.16 -19.59 -49.23
N VAL A 181 -8.33 -18.59 -50.11
CA VAL A 181 -8.41 -17.18 -49.75
C VAL A 181 -9.66 -16.92 -48.92
N MET A 182 -10.80 -17.53 -49.29
CA MET A 182 -12.03 -17.41 -48.48
C MET A 182 -11.87 -18.02 -47.08
N VAL A 183 -11.24 -19.17 -46.96
CA VAL A 183 -11.02 -19.84 -45.67
C VAL A 183 -10.04 -19.02 -44.81
N HIS A 184 -8.96 -18.51 -45.40
CA HIS A 184 -7.99 -17.67 -44.72
C HIS A 184 -8.61 -16.36 -44.22
N SER A 185 -9.37 -15.64 -45.04
CA SER A 185 -10.07 -14.43 -44.65
C SER A 185 -11.07 -14.67 -43.49
N ARG A 186 -11.80 -15.81 -43.57
CA ARG A 186 -12.70 -16.20 -42.47
C ARG A 186 -11.95 -16.62 -41.21
N TYR A 187 -10.79 -17.22 -41.33
CA TYR A 187 -9.93 -17.53 -40.20
C TYR A 187 -9.31 -16.30 -39.57
N GLU A 188 -8.90 -15.31 -40.36
CA GLU A 188 -8.45 -14.02 -39.86
C GLU A 188 -9.56 -13.28 -39.10
N LEU A 189 -10.79 -13.21 -39.63
CA LEU A 189 -11.95 -12.66 -38.94
C LEU A 189 -12.29 -13.43 -37.65
N PHE A 190 -12.14 -14.76 -37.66
CA PHE A 190 -12.30 -15.58 -36.47
C PHE A 190 -11.21 -15.25 -35.42
N LEU A 191 -9.95 -15.14 -35.82
CA LEU A 191 -8.84 -14.74 -34.93
C LEU A 191 -9.02 -13.32 -34.36
N GLU A 192 -9.56 -12.39 -35.16
CA GLU A 192 -9.90 -11.03 -34.70
C GLU A 192 -11.06 -11.05 -33.69
N ALA A 193 -12.07 -11.87 -33.96
CA ALA A 193 -13.18 -12.10 -33.02
C ALA A 193 -12.69 -12.78 -31.73
N GLU A 194 -11.80 -13.78 -31.80
CA GLU A 194 -11.17 -14.36 -30.61
C GLU A 194 -10.29 -13.36 -29.84
N LYS A 195 -9.55 -12.50 -30.52
CA LYS A 195 -8.79 -11.41 -29.87
C LYS A 195 -9.71 -10.44 -29.15
N SER A 196 -10.87 -10.10 -29.71
CA SER A 196 -11.86 -9.24 -29.07
C SER A 196 -12.56 -9.94 -27.87
N VAL A 197 -12.79 -11.26 -27.94
CA VAL A 197 -13.28 -12.10 -26.84
C VAL A 197 -12.17 -12.33 -25.81
N GLY A 198 -10.91 -12.46 -26.24
CA GLY A 198 -9.73 -12.57 -25.38
C GLY A 198 -9.52 -11.36 -24.48
N CYS A 199 -9.95 -10.17 -24.95
CA CYS A 199 -9.91 -8.96 -24.14
C CYS A 199 -10.84 -9.01 -22.91
N SER A 200 -11.95 -9.74 -22.98
CA SER A 200 -12.89 -9.90 -21.87
C SER A 200 -12.45 -10.91 -20.80
N ASN A 201 -11.32 -11.59 -20.99
CA ASN A 201 -10.92 -12.75 -20.18
C ASN A 201 -9.64 -12.56 -19.33
N GLU A 202 -8.87 -11.46 -19.51
CA GLU A 202 -7.62 -11.29 -18.74
C GLU A 202 -7.86 -11.21 -17.24
N VAL A 203 -8.90 -10.49 -16.82
CA VAL A 203 -9.24 -10.32 -15.39
C VAL A 203 -9.65 -11.66 -14.80
N ASP A 204 -10.56 -12.39 -15.47
CA ASP A 204 -11.03 -13.67 -14.94
C ASP A 204 -9.91 -14.72 -14.96
N LYS A 205 -9.05 -14.72 -15.99
CA LYS A 205 -7.84 -15.55 -16.04
C LYS A 205 -6.90 -15.25 -14.88
N TYR A 206 -6.61 -13.97 -14.64
CA TYR A 206 -5.74 -13.53 -13.54
C TYR A 206 -6.30 -13.94 -12.17
N LEU A 207 -7.61 -13.78 -11.97
CA LEU A 207 -8.26 -14.08 -10.70
C LEU A 207 -8.40 -15.61 -10.45
N ALA A 208 -8.52 -16.42 -11.50
CA ALA A 208 -8.61 -17.87 -11.39
C ALA A 208 -7.29 -18.53 -11.00
N GLU A 209 -6.16 -17.91 -11.36
CA GLU A 209 -4.84 -18.44 -11.06
C GLU A 209 -4.47 -18.37 -9.58
N ASN A 210 -3.50 -19.21 -9.19
CA ASN A 210 -2.98 -19.18 -7.83
C ASN A 210 -2.26 -17.86 -7.52
N CYS A 211 -2.15 -17.55 -6.23
CA CYS A 211 -1.36 -16.41 -5.78
C CYS A 211 0.13 -16.74 -5.86
N ASP A 212 0.92 -15.80 -6.39
CA ASP A 212 2.36 -15.92 -6.55
C ASP A 212 3.12 -15.20 -5.43
N GLY A 213 4.34 -15.67 -5.13
CA GLY A 213 5.28 -14.94 -4.27
C GLY A 213 4.84 -14.67 -2.84
N ARG A 214 3.90 -15.44 -2.27
CA ARG A 214 3.30 -15.17 -0.94
C ARG A 214 4.29 -15.01 0.19
N MET A 215 5.42 -15.72 0.14
CA MET A 215 6.45 -15.76 1.20
C MET A 215 7.71 -14.97 0.82
N ASP A 216 7.73 -14.35 -0.34
CA ASP A 216 8.89 -13.58 -0.78
C ASP A 216 8.79 -12.15 -0.22
N VAL A 217 9.71 -11.81 0.68
CA VAL A 217 9.82 -10.48 1.30
C VAL A 217 10.29 -9.42 0.30
N ASN A 218 11.04 -9.84 -0.71
CA ASN A 218 11.62 -8.96 -1.74
C ASN A 218 10.77 -8.92 -3.02
N PHE A 219 9.53 -9.41 -2.97
CA PHE A 219 8.65 -9.46 -4.13
C PHE A 219 8.31 -8.06 -4.64
N GLU A 220 8.71 -7.78 -5.86
CA GLU A 220 8.40 -6.52 -6.54
C GLU A 220 7.16 -6.64 -7.42
N VAL A 221 6.05 -6.06 -6.97
CA VAL A 221 4.75 -6.13 -7.66
C VAL A 221 4.83 -5.54 -9.08
N LEU A 222 5.52 -4.42 -9.27
CA LEU A 222 5.67 -3.80 -10.59
C LEU A 222 6.56 -4.63 -11.51
N GLY A 223 7.61 -5.26 -10.97
CA GLY A 223 8.44 -6.22 -11.69
C GLY A 223 7.62 -7.39 -12.23
N TRP A 224 6.79 -7.98 -11.38
CA TRP A 224 5.89 -9.07 -11.77
C TRP A 224 4.95 -8.67 -12.92
N TRP A 225 4.33 -7.49 -12.86
CA TRP A 225 3.45 -6.99 -13.92
C TRP A 225 4.20 -6.72 -15.22
N LYS A 226 5.45 -6.24 -15.13
CA LYS A 226 6.32 -6.06 -16.29
C LYS A 226 6.60 -7.39 -16.98
N ASP A 227 6.98 -8.41 -16.22
CA ASP A 227 7.32 -9.74 -16.75
C ASP A 227 6.10 -10.47 -17.32
N ASN A 228 4.91 -10.24 -16.75
CA ASN A 228 3.65 -10.81 -17.21
C ASN A 228 2.87 -9.91 -18.20
N SER A 229 3.46 -8.82 -18.68
CA SER A 229 2.79 -7.88 -19.59
C SER A 229 2.38 -8.49 -20.93
N SER A 230 3.11 -9.48 -21.44
CA SER A 230 2.74 -10.24 -22.63
C SER A 230 1.53 -11.15 -22.41
N ARG A 231 1.35 -11.64 -21.18
CA ARG A 231 0.26 -12.52 -20.77
C ARG A 231 -1.02 -11.76 -20.45
N TYR A 232 -0.88 -10.53 -19.92
CA TYR A 232 -1.95 -9.62 -19.52
C TYR A 232 -1.73 -8.21 -20.10
N PRO A 233 -1.80 -8.04 -21.43
CA PRO A 233 -1.40 -6.81 -22.10
C PRO A 233 -2.23 -5.58 -21.68
N MET A 234 -3.51 -5.74 -21.39
CA MET A 234 -4.38 -4.63 -20.94
C MET A 234 -4.44 -4.52 -19.43
N LEU A 235 -4.50 -5.65 -18.73
CA LEU A 235 -4.56 -5.64 -17.27
C LEU A 235 -3.26 -5.11 -16.64
N SER A 236 -2.10 -5.33 -17.28
CA SER A 236 -0.83 -4.74 -16.83
C SER A 236 -0.80 -3.22 -16.92
N LYS A 237 -1.48 -2.63 -17.92
CA LYS A 237 -1.64 -1.16 -18.00
C LYS A 237 -2.53 -0.64 -16.88
N VAL A 238 -3.67 -1.31 -16.64
CA VAL A 238 -4.54 -1.00 -15.48
C VAL A 238 -3.76 -1.11 -14.17
N ALA A 239 -2.98 -2.18 -14.01
CA ALA A 239 -2.16 -2.39 -12.81
C ALA A 239 -1.14 -1.27 -12.62
N LYS A 240 -0.44 -0.85 -13.66
CA LYS A 240 0.52 0.25 -13.63
C LYS A 240 -0.12 1.54 -13.11
N ASP A 241 -1.28 1.90 -13.64
CA ASP A 241 -1.94 3.16 -13.30
C ASP A 241 -2.58 3.13 -11.90
N VAL A 242 -3.24 2.02 -11.54
CA VAL A 242 -3.85 1.87 -10.21
C VAL A 242 -2.80 1.78 -9.11
N LEU A 243 -1.72 1.02 -9.33
CA LEU A 243 -0.64 0.86 -8.36
C LEU A 243 0.21 2.15 -8.18
N ALA A 244 0.17 3.07 -9.14
CA ALA A 244 0.81 4.37 -9.04
C ALA A 244 0.07 5.34 -8.10
N VAL A 245 -1.18 5.05 -7.71
CA VAL A 245 -1.96 5.91 -6.81
C VAL A 245 -1.35 5.89 -5.40
N PRO A 246 -0.89 7.03 -4.86
CA PRO A 246 -0.35 7.09 -3.51
C PRO A 246 -1.48 6.98 -2.47
N VAL A 247 -1.21 6.29 -1.37
CA VAL A 247 -2.16 6.16 -0.25
C VAL A 247 -2.17 7.40 0.64
N SER A 248 -1.06 8.13 0.69
CA SER A 248 -0.90 9.28 1.56
C SER A 248 -0.40 10.52 0.81
N THR A 249 -0.67 11.69 1.37
CA THR A 249 -0.19 12.98 0.85
C THR A 249 1.25 13.30 1.22
N VAL A 250 1.95 12.42 1.94
CA VAL A 250 3.32 12.65 2.42
C VAL A 250 4.28 12.96 1.26
N ALA A 251 4.16 12.26 0.14
CA ALA A 251 5.01 12.51 -1.02
C ALA A 251 4.80 13.92 -1.59
N SER A 252 3.55 14.40 -1.68
CA SER A 252 3.24 15.76 -2.12
C SER A 252 3.66 16.81 -1.09
N GLU A 253 3.45 16.55 0.20
CA GLU A 253 3.90 17.44 1.28
C GLU A 253 5.43 17.59 1.30
N SER A 254 6.16 16.49 1.09
CA SER A 254 7.62 16.53 0.91
C SER A 254 8.04 17.35 -0.30
N ALA A 255 7.32 17.24 -1.42
CA ALA A 255 7.59 18.04 -2.62
C ALA A 255 7.35 19.54 -2.36
N PHE A 256 6.27 19.91 -1.67
CA PHE A 256 6.02 21.31 -1.27
C PHE A 256 7.06 21.83 -0.28
N SER A 257 7.47 21.03 0.69
CA SER A 257 8.53 21.38 1.62
C SER A 257 9.87 21.61 0.90
N THR A 258 10.19 20.77 -0.08
CA THR A 258 11.36 20.93 -0.94
C THR A 258 11.24 22.17 -1.81
N GLY A 259 10.07 22.41 -2.41
CA GLY A 259 9.77 23.62 -3.17
C GLY A 259 9.98 24.89 -2.33
N GLY A 260 9.51 24.89 -1.08
CA GLY A 260 9.72 26.00 -0.15
C GLY A 260 11.18 26.30 0.17
N ARG A 261 12.06 25.30 0.15
CA ARG A 261 13.52 25.49 0.30
C ARG A 261 14.18 25.99 -0.97
N ILE A 262 13.64 25.65 -2.14
CA ILE A 262 14.14 26.11 -3.45
C ILE A 262 13.72 27.56 -3.69
N VAL A 263 12.48 27.90 -3.31
CA VAL A 263 11.92 29.26 -3.44
C VAL A 263 12.20 30.01 -2.13
N ASP A 264 13.44 30.40 -1.93
CA ASP A 264 13.87 31.34 -0.88
C ASP A 264 13.45 32.78 -1.26
N PRO A 265 13.20 33.69 -0.31
CA PRO A 265 12.97 35.13 -0.59
C PRO A 265 13.97 35.75 -1.57
N PHE A 266 15.20 35.28 -1.58
CA PHE A 266 16.26 35.72 -2.51
C PHE A 266 16.17 35.05 -3.91
N ARG A 267 15.31 34.02 -4.08
CA ARG A 267 15.11 33.29 -5.34
C ARG A 267 13.65 33.33 -5.82
N SER A 268 12.90 34.34 -5.37
CA SER A 268 11.47 34.51 -5.72
C SER A 268 11.23 34.79 -7.21
N SER A 269 12.27 35.07 -8.00
CA SER A 269 12.19 35.32 -9.44
C SER A 269 12.22 34.05 -10.31
N LEU A 270 12.27 32.86 -9.71
CA LEU A 270 12.26 31.60 -10.47
C LEU A 270 10.87 31.37 -11.11
N SER A 271 10.86 30.99 -12.39
CA SER A 271 9.61 30.59 -13.05
C SER A 271 9.07 29.31 -12.45
N PRO A 272 7.73 29.07 -12.47
CA PRO A 272 7.13 27.82 -11.99
C PRO A 272 7.75 26.56 -12.59
N LEU A 273 8.07 26.61 -13.90
CA LEU A 273 8.72 25.50 -14.60
C LEU A 273 10.14 25.22 -14.05
N MET A 274 10.89 26.26 -13.72
CA MET A 274 12.22 26.09 -13.13
C MET A 274 12.15 25.48 -11.73
N VAL A 275 11.19 25.92 -10.92
CA VAL A 275 10.94 25.33 -9.58
C VAL A 275 10.57 23.86 -9.72
N GLN A 276 9.66 23.52 -10.63
CA GLN A 276 9.27 22.14 -10.92
C GLN A 276 10.49 21.29 -11.32
N ASN A 277 11.31 21.78 -12.24
CA ASN A 277 12.51 21.06 -12.70
C ASN A 277 13.50 20.84 -11.56
N LEU A 278 13.70 21.83 -10.69
CA LEU A 278 14.60 21.71 -9.54
C LEU A 278 14.07 20.72 -8.49
N VAL A 279 12.76 20.70 -8.22
CA VAL A 279 12.13 19.72 -7.32
C VAL A 279 12.29 18.31 -7.89
N CYS A 280 12.01 18.12 -9.18
CA CYS A 280 12.18 16.82 -9.84
C CYS A 280 13.64 16.37 -9.84
N ALA A 281 14.57 17.25 -10.20
CA ALA A 281 16.00 16.95 -10.22
C ALA A 281 16.52 16.57 -8.82
N GLN A 282 16.11 17.29 -7.77
CA GLN A 282 16.45 16.96 -6.40
C GLN A 282 15.93 15.57 -6.01
N ASN A 283 14.68 15.26 -6.33
CA ASN A 283 14.09 13.96 -6.03
C ASN A 283 14.82 12.81 -6.75
N TRP A 284 15.17 12.99 -8.04
CA TRP A 284 15.89 12.00 -8.81
C TRP A 284 17.33 11.80 -8.31
N LEU A 285 18.02 12.87 -7.93
CA LEU A 285 19.36 12.80 -7.38
C LEU A 285 19.38 12.15 -5.99
N GLN A 286 18.36 12.41 -5.16
CA GLN A 286 18.22 11.75 -3.85
C GLN A 286 17.98 10.24 -3.97
N ALA A 287 17.29 9.78 -5.02
CA ALA A 287 17.11 8.36 -5.28
C ALA A 287 18.41 7.64 -5.65
N THR A 288 19.41 8.36 -6.16
CA THR A 288 20.71 7.81 -6.60
C THR A 288 21.81 7.96 -5.55
N VAL A 289 21.68 8.91 -4.62
CA VAL A 289 22.65 9.12 -3.52
C VAL A 289 22.04 8.54 -2.24
N PRO A 290 22.67 7.53 -1.62
CA PRO A 290 22.25 7.07 -0.29
C PRO A 290 22.55 8.18 0.71
N ILE A 291 21.58 9.07 0.93
CA ILE A 291 21.66 10.06 1.99
C ILE A 291 21.62 9.31 3.32
N SER A 292 22.42 9.75 4.26
CA SER A 292 22.70 9.22 5.60
C SER A 292 21.47 8.96 6.50
N HIS A 293 20.24 9.05 5.99
CA HIS A 293 19.04 8.50 6.62
C HIS A 293 19.10 6.97 6.81
N ARG A 294 20.00 6.25 6.08
CA ARG A 294 20.31 4.86 6.40
C ARG A 294 21.05 4.74 7.72
N GLN A 295 22.03 5.59 7.98
CA GLN A 295 22.77 5.55 9.26
C GLN A 295 21.84 5.82 10.46
N SER A 296 20.97 6.82 10.39
CA SER A 296 19.97 7.08 11.45
C SER A 296 18.96 5.93 11.59
N ARG A 297 18.67 5.21 10.53
CA ARG A 297 17.79 4.05 10.54
C ARG A 297 18.47 2.84 11.13
N ASP A 298 19.70 2.58 10.74
CA ASP A 298 20.53 1.48 11.25
C ASP A 298 20.86 1.68 12.74
N GLU A 299 21.05 2.95 13.19
CA GLU A 299 21.19 3.33 14.59
C GLU A 299 19.90 3.10 15.38
N VAL A 300 18.74 3.41 14.82
CA VAL A 300 17.44 3.15 15.46
C VAL A 300 17.12 1.65 15.49
N GLU A 301 17.40 0.92 14.40
CA GLU A 301 17.26 -0.55 14.37
C GLU A 301 18.21 -1.23 15.37
N ALA A 302 19.46 -0.78 15.48
CA ALA A 302 20.41 -1.27 16.48
C ALA A 302 19.96 -0.98 17.91
N LEU A 303 19.42 0.21 18.19
CA LEU A 303 18.81 0.55 19.47
C LEU A 303 17.56 -0.31 19.76
N GLU A 304 16.74 -0.60 18.73
CA GLU A 304 15.57 -1.48 18.87
C GLU A 304 15.97 -2.94 19.19
N GLU A 305 17.03 -3.46 18.57
CA GLU A 305 17.58 -4.78 18.86
C GLU A 305 18.16 -4.83 20.28
N GLU A 306 18.91 -3.80 20.69
CA GLU A 306 19.47 -3.69 22.04
C GLU A 306 18.37 -3.63 23.12
N PHE A 307 17.27 -2.90 22.87
CA PHE A 307 16.09 -2.89 23.73
C PHE A 307 15.35 -4.23 23.75
N HIS A 308 15.30 -4.96 22.64
CA HIS A 308 14.69 -6.27 22.54
C HIS A 308 15.50 -7.32 23.34
N ASP A 309 16.83 -7.26 23.24
CA ASP A 309 17.73 -8.16 23.96
C ASP A 309 17.74 -7.88 25.47
N LEU A 310 17.69 -6.62 25.87
CA LEU A 310 17.46 -6.26 27.27
C LEU A 310 16.13 -6.82 27.79
N GLY A 311 15.05 -6.77 26.99
CA GLY A 311 13.75 -7.36 27.32
C GLY A 311 13.81 -8.88 27.51
N ASN A 312 14.62 -9.57 26.73
CA ASN A 312 14.83 -11.02 26.85
C ASN A 312 15.73 -11.39 28.03
N MET A 313 16.78 -10.63 28.34
CA MET A 313 17.61 -10.83 29.53
C MET A 313 16.82 -10.75 30.83
N PHE A 314 15.78 -9.93 30.89
CA PHE A 314 14.91 -9.84 32.09
C PHE A 314 13.92 -11.01 32.21
N LYS A 315 13.58 -11.70 31.10
CA LYS A 315 12.74 -12.91 31.14
C LYS A 315 13.48 -14.13 31.77
N PHE A 316 14.80 -14.21 31.62
CA PHE A 316 15.60 -15.31 32.13
C PHE A 316 16.03 -15.17 33.60
N LYS A 317 15.78 -14.02 34.27
CA LYS A 317 16.09 -13.85 35.70
C LYS A 317 14.90 -14.10 36.63
N ASN A 318 13.75 -14.54 36.12
CA ASN A 318 12.55 -14.86 36.89
C ASN A 318 12.07 -16.31 36.64
N LEU A 319 13.02 -17.24 36.43
CA LEU A 319 12.81 -18.71 36.49
C LEU A 319 13.59 -19.28 37.64
#